data_9f02fd1e4c99bccfd5124630d644aaa4
#
_entry.id   9f02fd1e4c99bccfd5124630d644aaa4
#
_cell.length_a   1.000
_cell.length_b   1.000
_cell.length_c   1.000
_cell.angle_alpha   90.00
_cell.angle_beta   90.00
_cell.angle_gamma   90.00
#
_symmetry.space_group_name_H-M   'P 1'
#
loop_
_entity.id
_entity.type
_entity.pdbx_description
1 polymer ?
#
loop_
_entity_poly.entity_id
_entity_poly.type
_entity_poly.pdbx_seq_one_letter_code
_entity_poly.pdbx_strand_id
1 'polypeptide(L)'
;MILFLFLSLLCLLSYGYQEPTERLVTEEIEKELFELINRERAKRGIPLLQISENLIPLARSHSQDMAARSDLTHISSDGKAYAERLQEVDLFFKGTGENVAFSQSFLPETIHNSFMKSDRHRENILDPRFDSVGIGVFLREDEGYYITQDFLTSFEAKSEREFREMLEKRINARRAQKGLTSIPLLNELNNLAYEFSLKRAKGEPLPDLPDRYGEILYLYISTPLLEIEEKDMEIIVDRATTHAGIGIYFDREKKNPGGTYFISFLLLRKSVFRDMSANEIRLRLADEINSYMLEKGDRPVKLDKHLSDEARIIVEKVNTFRGKAIALSPELKNYQVIPYSTTNPLIIPVSVKARFNYIRIRKIGIWVVPNRDHKEPPQKYWVVILFY
;
A
#
# COMPACT_ATOMS: atom_id res chain seq x y z
N MET A 1 26.17 -47.29 34.07
CA MET A 1 25.39 -46.03 33.89
C MET A 1 25.89 -45.14 32.75
N ILE A 2 27.14 -45.17 32.37
CA ILE A 2 27.74 -44.37 31.27
C ILE A 2 27.48 -44.97 29.88
N LEU A 3 27.32 -46.32 29.78
CA LEU A 3 27.09 -46.99 28.50
C LEU A 3 25.66 -46.80 27.95
N PHE A 4 24.66 -46.61 28.82
CA PHE A 4 23.26 -46.33 28.40
C PHE A 4 23.03 -44.91 27.90
N LEU A 5 23.86 -43.94 28.36
CA LEU A 5 23.77 -42.55 27.88
C LEU A 5 24.38 -42.36 26.47
N PHE A 6 25.37 -43.20 26.10
CA PHE A 6 25.96 -43.16 24.76
C PHE A 6 25.04 -43.78 23.70
N LEU A 7 24.30 -44.82 24.02
CA LEU A 7 23.34 -45.39 23.08
C LEU A 7 22.11 -44.47 22.82
N SER A 8 21.67 -43.72 23.83
CA SER A 8 20.57 -42.78 23.67
C SER A 8 20.99 -41.51 22.89
N LEU A 9 22.24 -41.12 22.98
CA LEU A 9 22.77 -39.97 22.21
C LEU A 9 23.05 -40.34 20.74
N LEU A 10 23.47 -41.59 20.45
CA LEU A 10 23.59 -42.07 19.07
C LEU A 10 22.20 -42.19 18.40
N CYS A 11 21.14 -42.61 19.13
CA CYS A 11 19.81 -42.72 18.60
C CYS A 11 19.16 -41.34 18.31
N LEU A 12 19.53 -40.27 19.05
CA LEU A 12 19.08 -38.91 18.81
C LEU A 12 19.80 -38.20 17.66
N LEU A 13 21.02 -38.65 17.33
CA LEU A 13 21.79 -38.11 16.17
C LEU A 13 21.48 -38.80 14.86
N SER A 14 20.84 -39.98 14.87
CA SER A 14 20.39 -40.67 13.65
C SER A 14 19.04 -40.20 13.12
N TYR A 15 18.31 -39.42 13.89
CA TYR A 15 17.03 -38.86 13.47
C TYR A 15 17.29 -37.65 12.57
N GLY A 16 17.43 -37.88 11.28
CA GLY A 16 17.53 -36.84 10.26
C GLY A 16 18.80 -36.88 9.39
N TYR A 17 19.70 -37.82 9.61
CA TYR A 17 20.87 -38.02 8.74
C TYR A 17 20.56 -39.11 7.70
N GLN A 18 20.47 -38.72 6.42
CA GLN A 18 20.45 -39.69 5.33
C GLN A 18 21.89 -40.16 5.04
N GLU A 19 22.04 -41.49 4.87
CA GLU A 19 23.32 -42.02 4.40
C GLU A 19 23.70 -41.42 3.04
N PRO A 20 24.99 -41.21 2.74
CA PRO A 20 25.42 -40.59 1.48
C PRO A 20 24.89 -41.28 0.22
N THR A 21 24.71 -42.59 0.23
CA THR A 21 24.14 -43.39 -0.88
C THR A 21 22.65 -43.11 -1.06
N GLU A 22 21.88 -42.99 0.01
CA GLU A 22 20.45 -42.68 -0.02
C GLU A 22 20.20 -41.25 -0.50
N ARG A 23 21.04 -40.33 -0.09
CA ARG A 23 21.00 -38.95 -0.55
C ARG A 23 21.24 -38.84 -2.06
N LEU A 24 22.18 -39.59 -2.60
CA LEU A 24 22.42 -39.63 -4.07
C LEU A 24 21.20 -40.19 -4.84
N VAL A 25 20.49 -41.17 -4.26
CA VAL A 25 19.29 -41.73 -4.88
C VAL A 25 18.15 -40.72 -4.85
N THR A 26 17.91 -40.01 -3.72
CA THR A 26 16.84 -39.03 -3.60
C THR A 26 17.09 -37.82 -4.49
N GLU A 27 18.34 -37.35 -4.62
CA GLU A 27 18.73 -36.27 -5.54
C GLU A 27 18.49 -36.63 -7.02
N GLU A 28 18.73 -37.88 -7.42
CA GLU A 28 18.42 -38.31 -8.79
C GLU A 28 16.91 -38.36 -9.02
N ILE A 29 16.11 -38.80 -8.01
CA ILE A 29 14.65 -38.78 -8.10
C ILE A 29 14.15 -37.33 -8.25
N GLU A 30 14.67 -36.38 -7.48
CA GLU A 30 14.32 -34.96 -7.55
C GLU A 30 14.58 -34.40 -8.94
N LYS A 31 15.76 -34.68 -9.52
CA LYS A 31 16.14 -34.24 -10.85
C LYS A 31 15.24 -34.81 -11.94
N GLU A 32 14.96 -36.12 -11.91
CA GLU A 32 14.09 -36.75 -12.88
C GLU A 32 12.64 -36.25 -12.77
N LEU A 33 12.14 -36.01 -11.55
CA LEU A 33 10.82 -35.41 -11.35
C LEU A 33 10.73 -34.02 -11.94
N PHE A 34 11.78 -33.20 -11.81
CA PHE A 34 11.86 -31.88 -12.44
C PHE A 34 11.80 -31.98 -13.97
N GLU A 35 12.53 -32.92 -14.56
CA GLU A 35 12.51 -33.15 -16.01
C GLU A 35 11.13 -33.61 -16.50
N LEU A 36 10.46 -34.51 -15.75
CA LEU A 36 9.12 -34.98 -16.04
C LEU A 36 8.08 -33.87 -16.00
N ILE A 37 8.13 -32.99 -14.99
CA ILE A 37 7.27 -31.80 -14.88
C ILE A 37 7.45 -30.94 -16.13
N ASN A 38 8.68 -30.60 -16.49
CA ASN A 38 8.93 -29.72 -17.62
C ASN A 38 8.58 -30.39 -18.96
N ARG A 39 8.72 -31.72 -19.08
CA ARG A 39 8.24 -32.45 -20.23
C ARG A 39 6.73 -32.34 -20.41
N GLU A 40 5.96 -32.44 -19.33
CA GLU A 40 4.50 -32.29 -19.36
C GLU A 40 4.08 -30.85 -19.72
N ARG A 41 4.81 -29.84 -19.20
CA ARG A 41 4.58 -28.42 -19.53
C ARG A 41 4.89 -28.14 -21.00
N ALA A 42 6.02 -28.63 -21.48
CA ALA A 42 6.41 -28.48 -22.90
C ALA A 42 5.38 -29.07 -23.87
N LYS A 43 4.87 -30.30 -23.60
CA LYS A 43 3.81 -30.93 -24.39
C LYS A 43 2.56 -30.07 -24.56
N ARG A 44 2.30 -29.14 -23.61
CA ARG A 44 1.11 -28.27 -23.59
C ARG A 44 1.42 -26.83 -23.97
N GLY A 45 2.64 -26.52 -24.36
CA GLY A 45 3.06 -25.16 -24.70
C GLY A 45 3.10 -24.20 -23.50
N ILE A 46 3.21 -24.73 -22.28
CA ILE A 46 3.32 -23.97 -21.05
C ILE A 46 4.80 -23.61 -20.82
N PRO A 47 5.14 -22.37 -20.38
CA PRO A 47 6.50 -22.01 -20.03
C PRO A 47 7.15 -23.01 -19.06
N LEU A 48 8.42 -23.36 -19.28
CA LEU A 48 9.11 -24.28 -18.41
C LEU A 48 9.43 -23.64 -17.08
N LEU A 49 9.40 -24.44 -16.01
CA LEU A 49 9.87 -24.04 -14.69
C LEU A 49 11.39 -24.04 -14.65
N GLN A 50 11.95 -23.18 -13.84
CA GLN A 50 13.36 -23.21 -13.45
C GLN A 50 13.49 -23.87 -12.08
N ILE A 51 14.59 -24.60 -11.89
CA ILE A 51 14.91 -25.11 -10.56
C ILE A 51 15.33 -23.94 -9.66
N SER A 52 14.82 -23.92 -8.44
CA SER A 52 15.19 -22.91 -7.45
C SER A 52 16.01 -23.54 -6.34
N GLU A 53 17.30 -23.19 -6.32
CA GLU A 53 18.24 -23.65 -5.28
C GLU A 53 17.80 -23.27 -3.85
N ASN A 54 17.04 -22.20 -3.71
CA ASN A 54 16.51 -21.76 -2.42
C ASN A 54 15.28 -22.57 -1.98
N LEU A 55 14.50 -23.12 -2.90
CA LEU A 55 13.32 -23.94 -2.61
C LEU A 55 13.66 -25.40 -2.32
N ILE A 56 14.75 -25.94 -2.87
CA ILE A 56 15.16 -27.33 -2.65
C ILE A 56 15.33 -27.66 -1.16
N PRO A 57 16.10 -26.89 -0.35
CA PRO A 57 16.24 -27.14 1.06
C PRO A 57 14.89 -27.09 1.81
N LEU A 58 14.00 -26.18 1.40
CA LEU A 58 12.69 -26.01 2.01
C LEU A 58 11.80 -27.25 1.76
N ALA A 59 11.75 -27.69 0.49
CA ALA A 59 11.01 -28.89 0.08
C ALA A 59 11.55 -30.17 0.76
N ARG A 60 12.90 -30.32 0.80
CA ARG A 60 13.54 -31.44 1.50
C ARG A 60 13.22 -31.47 3.00
N SER A 61 13.30 -30.30 3.65
CA SER A 61 12.97 -30.16 5.07
C SER A 61 11.53 -30.53 5.37
N HIS A 62 10.59 -30.15 4.48
CA HIS A 62 9.18 -30.52 4.67
C HIS A 62 8.94 -32.01 4.42
N SER A 63 9.59 -32.62 3.41
CA SER A 63 9.53 -34.06 3.19
C SER A 63 10.07 -34.85 4.39
N GLN A 64 11.18 -34.40 4.98
CA GLN A 64 11.75 -34.97 6.18
C GLN A 64 10.83 -34.83 7.41
N ASP A 65 10.21 -33.64 7.58
CA ASP A 65 9.25 -33.38 8.65
C ASP A 65 8.01 -34.29 8.55
N MET A 66 7.47 -34.48 7.35
CA MET A 66 6.38 -35.43 7.10
C MET A 66 6.78 -36.88 7.42
N ALA A 67 7.99 -37.29 6.96
CA ALA A 67 8.52 -38.61 7.21
C ALA A 67 8.71 -38.90 8.72
N ALA A 68 9.22 -37.91 9.48
CA ALA A 68 9.41 -38.05 10.91
C ALA A 68 8.09 -38.28 11.68
N ARG A 69 6.95 -37.81 11.16
CA ARG A 69 5.63 -37.93 11.76
C ARG A 69 4.77 -39.03 11.15
N SER A 70 5.21 -39.67 10.06
CA SER A 70 4.37 -40.54 9.20
C SER A 70 3.04 -39.84 8.83
N ASP A 71 3.09 -38.54 8.51
CA ASP A 71 1.90 -37.70 8.29
C ASP A 71 2.04 -36.93 6.99
N LEU A 72 1.14 -37.15 6.03
CA LEU A 72 1.13 -36.46 4.74
C LEU A 72 0.29 -35.19 4.87
N THR A 73 0.93 -34.06 4.95
CA THR A 73 0.28 -32.76 5.25
C THR A 73 1.04 -31.58 4.63
N HIS A 74 0.30 -30.47 4.43
CA HIS A 74 0.86 -29.19 4.00
C HIS A 74 1.38 -28.33 5.18
N ILE A 75 1.15 -28.76 6.41
CA ILE A 75 1.53 -28.02 7.63
C ILE A 75 2.72 -28.72 8.29
N SER A 76 3.81 -27.99 8.49
CA SER A 76 4.98 -28.51 9.20
C SER A 76 4.73 -28.67 10.70
N SER A 77 5.60 -29.42 11.38
CA SER A 77 5.49 -29.72 12.83
C SER A 77 5.45 -28.46 13.71
N ASP A 78 6.02 -27.34 13.26
CA ASP A 78 5.95 -26.04 13.92
C ASP A 78 4.69 -25.22 13.59
N GLY A 79 3.75 -25.83 12.85
CA GLY A 79 2.46 -25.22 12.50
C GLY A 79 2.47 -24.30 11.29
N LYS A 80 3.56 -24.23 10.52
CA LYS A 80 3.68 -23.35 9.35
C LYS A 80 3.18 -24.02 8.07
N ALA A 81 2.36 -23.30 7.30
CA ALA A 81 2.06 -23.63 5.92
C ALA A 81 3.21 -23.25 4.99
N TYR A 82 3.19 -23.73 3.73
CA TYR A 82 4.25 -23.47 2.75
C TYR A 82 4.58 -21.98 2.58
N ALA A 83 3.57 -21.12 2.42
CA ALA A 83 3.78 -19.67 2.29
C ALA A 83 4.44 -19.03 3.53
N GLU A 84 4.23 -19.59 4.72
CA GLU A 84 4.88 -19.15 5.96
C GLU A 84 6.32 -19.67 6.05
N ARG A 85 6.59 -20.89 5.56
CA ARG A 85 7.95 -21.43 5.46
C ARG A 85 8.83 -20.62 4.49
N LEU A 86 8.24 -20.05 3.41
CA LEU A 86 8.95 -19.19 2.48
C LEU A 86 9.50 -17.88 3.10
N GLN A 87 8.98 -17.46 4.28
CA GLN A 87 9.54 -16.31 4.99
C GLN A 87 10.96 -16.57 5.55
N GLU A 88 11.33 -17.83 5.71
CA GLU A 88 12.65 -18.22 6.22
C GLU A 88 13.73 -18.14 5.14
N VAL A 89 13.32 -18.18 3.88
CA VAL A 89 14.19 -17.98 2.73
C VAL A 89 13.86 -16.64 2.09
N ASP A 90 14.81 -15.75 1.94
CA ASP A 90 14.59 -14.38 1.47
C ASP A 90 14.15 -14.31 0.00
N LEU A 91 12.99 -14.93 -0.29
CA LEU A 91 12.37 -14.98 -1.61
C LEU A 91 11.12 -14.10 -1.64
N PHE A 92 11.02 -13.28 -2.69
CA PHE A 92 9.82 -12.52 -2.99
C PHE A 92 8.96 -13.29 -4.01
N PHE A 93 7.65 -13.32 -3.78
CA PHE A 93 6.75 -14.11 -4.62
C PHE A 93 5.37 -13.47 -4.76
N LYS A 94 4.72 -13.77 -5.88
CA LYS A 94 3.35 -13.35 -6.20
C LYS A 94 2.34 -14.47 -5.99
N GLY A 95 2.79 -15.70 -6.07
CA GLY A 95 1.95 -16.88 -5.94
C GLY A 95 2.77 -18.09 -5.52
N THR A 96 2.12 -19.02 -4.84
CA THR A 96 2.70 -20.25 -4.32
C THR A 96 1.80 -21.42 -4.60
N GLY A 97 2.38 -22.62 -4.75
CA GLY A 97 1.65 -23.88 -4.79
C GLY A 97 2.52 -24.99 -4.23
N GLU A 98 1.93 -25.93 -3.56
CA GLU A 98 2.64 -27.08 -3.00
C GLU A 98 1.93 -28.37 -3.36
N ASN A 99 2.69 -29.38 -3.76
CA ASN A 99 2.26 -30.75 -3.88
C ASN A 99 3.04 -31.59 -2.86
N VAL A 100 2.34 -32.44 -2.14
CA VAL A 100 2.95 -33.43 -1.25
C VAL A 100 2.45 -34.83 -1.61
N ALA A 101 3.31 -35.82 -1.53
CA ALA A 101 2.96 -37.21 -1.79
C ALA A 101 3.80 -38.17 -0.94
N PHE A 102 3.27 -39.34 -0.76
CA PHE A 102 3.95 -40.53 -0.26
C PHE A 102 3.99 -41.59 -1.37
N SER A 103 5.10 -42.28 -1.52
CA SER A 103 5.27 -43.35 -2.52
C SER A 103 6.13 -44.48 -1.96
N GLN A 104 5.68 -45.69 -2.17
CA GLN A 104 6.53 -46.89 -1.93
C GLN A 104 7.48 -47.15 -3.12
N SER A 105 7.23 -46.54 -4.28
CA SER A 105 8.04 -46.64 -5.46
C SER A 105 9.15 -45.60 -5.50
N PHE A 106 10.34 -46.00 -5.83
CA PHE A 106 11.47 -45.09 -6.14
C PHE A 106 11.50 -44.61 -7.59
N LEU A 107 10.60 -45.13 -8.45
CA LEU A 107 10.58 -44.79 -9.87
C LEU A 107 9.95 -43.39 -10.06
N PRO A 108 10.69 -42.39 -10.58
CA PRO A 108 10.19 -41.02 -10.75
C PRO A 108 8.95 -40.96 -11.65
N GLU A 109 8.86 -41.77 -12.70
CA GLU A 109 7.68 -41.82 -13.57
C GLU A 109 6.42 -42.27 -12.82
N THR A 110 6.53 -43.22 -11.88
CA THR A 110 5.42 -43.69 -11.08
C THR A 110 4.95 -42.59 -10.16
N ILE A 111 5.87 -41.91 -9.50
CA ILE A 111 5.59 -40.77 -8.61
C ILE A 111 4.94 -39.64 -9.39
N HIS A 112 5.55 -39.23 -10.51
CA HIS A 112 5.01 -38.17 -11.36
C HIS A 112 3.61 -38.49 -11.88
N ASN A 113 3.38 -39.71 -12.36
CA ASN A 113 2.07 -40.13 -12.84
C ASN A 113 1.00 -40.09 -11.71
N SER A 114 1.36 -40.34 -10.45
CA SER A 114 0.43 -40.21 -9.34
C SER A 114 0.03 -38.74 -9.10
N PHE A 115 0.97 -37.82 -9.15
CA PHE A 115 0.70 -36.38 -9.13
C PHE A 115 -0.21 -35.94 -10.29
N MET A 116 0.09 -36.38 -11.51
CA MET A 116 -0.72 -36.03 -12.69
C MET A 116 -2.13 -36.61 -12.70
N LYS A 117 -2.40 -37.70 -11.97
CA LYS A 117 -3.76 -38.27 -11.79
C LYS A 117 -4.61 -37.47 -10.81
N SER A 118 -4.02 -36.75 -9.87
CA SER A 118 -4.70 -35.86 -8.94
C SER A 118 -4.96 -34.51 -9.60
N ASP A 119 -6.22 -34.06 -9.65
CA ASP A 119 -6.58 -32.81 -10.28
C ASP A 119 -5.83 -31.61 -9.65
N ARG A 120 -5.80 -31.54 -8.33
CA ARG A 120 -5.12 -30.44 -7.60
C ARG A 120 -3.62 -30.42 -7.82
N HIS A 121 -2.96 -31.58 -7.76
CA HIS A 121 -1.51 -31.66 -8.01
C HIS A 121 -1.18 -31.32 -9.45
N ARG A 122 -1.98 -31.80 -10.40
CA ARG A 122 -1.83 -31.51 -11.82
C ARG A 122 -2.03 -30.02 -12.12
N GLU A 123 -2.99 -29.37 -11.47
CA GLU A 123 -3.20 -27.93 -11.59
C GLU A 123 -1.94 -27.14 -11.20
N ASN A 124 -1.28 -27.48 -10.10
CA ASN A 124 -0.02 -26.84 -9.70
C ASN A 124 1.10 -27.12 -10.76
N ILE A 125 1.26 -28.34 -11.19
CA ILE A 125 2.29 -28.72 -12.20
C ILE A 125 2.09 -27.93 -13.51
N LEU A 126 0.85 -27.70 -13.91
CA LEU A 126 0.50 -27.09 -15.19
C LEU A 126 0.11 -25.60 -15.09
N ASP A 127 0.20 -24.99 -13.92
CA ASP A 127 -0.12 -23.57 -13.78
C ASP A 127 0.91 -22.69 -14.53
N PRO A 128 0.50 -21.96 -15.58
CA PRO A 128 1.40 -21.13 -16.35
C PRO A 128 1.97 -19.94 -15.57
N ARG A 129 1.41 -19.61 -14.41
CA ARG A 129 1.86 -18.51 -13.56
C ARG A 129 3.13 -18.85 -12.79
N PHE A 130 3.36 -20.13 -12.50
CA PHE A 130 4.60 -20.56 -11.84
C PHE A 130 5.79 -20.53 -12.79
N ASP A 131 6.90 -20.01 -12.31
CA ASP A 131 8.18 -19.91 -13.03
C ASP A 131 9.30 -20.74 -12.39
N SER A 132 9.14 -21.10 -11.11
CA SER A 132 10.17 -21.80 -10.33
C SER A 132 9.58 -22.97 -9.54
N VAL A 133 10.42 -23.99 -9.30
CA VAL A 133 10.09 -25.14 -8.47
C VAL A 133 11.30 -25.60 -7.65
N GLY A 134 11.06 -26.00 -6.41
CA GLY A 134 11.96 -26.82 -5.61
C GLY A 134 11.32 -28.17 -5.37
N ILE A 135 12.12 -29.23 -5.46
CA ILE A 135 11.66 -30.60 -5.21
C ILE A 135 12.50 -31.18 -4.08
N GLY A 136 11.83 -31.78 -3.11
CA GLY A 136 12.47 -32.47 -2.00
C GLY A 136 11.94 -33.88 -1.88
N VAL A 137 12.85 -34.85 -1.78
CA VAL A 137 12.54 -36.24 -1.54
C VAL A 137 13.27 -36.72 -0.29
N PHE A 138 12.55 -37.37 0.61
CA PHE A 138 13.11 -37.99 1.78
C PHE A 138 12.69 -39.46 1.86
N LEU A 139 13.68 -40.34 2.00
CA LEU A 139 13.45 -41.78 2.18
C LEU A 139 13.33 -42.07 3.69
N ARG A 140 12.24 -42.72 4.09
CA ARG A 140 12.11 -43.42 5.36
C ARG A 140 12.19 -44.93 5.10
N GLU A 141 13.27 -45.54 5.53
CA GLU A 141 13.64 -46.93 5.17
C GLU A 141 12.51 -47.96 5.35
N ASP A 142 11.76 -47.86 6.42
CA ASP A 142 10.70 -48.83 6.75
C ASP A 142 9.34 -48.51 6.06
N GLU A 143 9.20 -47.35 5.43
CA GLU A 143 7.90 -46.88 4.89
C GLU A 143 7.96 -46.58 3.39
N GLY A 144 8.90 -45.74 2.93
CA GLY A 144 9.00 -45.29 1.56
C GLY A 144 9.42 -43.81 1.44
N TYR A 145 9.06 -43.19 0.34
CA TYR A 145 9.48 -41.87 -0.03
C TYR A 145 8.40 -40.83 0.26
N TYR A 146 8.77 -39.76 0.97
CA TYR A 146 7.99 -38.55 1.12
C TYR A 146 8.49 -37.50 0.14
N ILE A 147 7.60 -36.87 -0.61
CA ILE A 147 7.93 -35.99 -1.72
C ILE A 147 7.19 -34.66 -1.54
N THR A 148 7.92 -33.57 -1.71
CA THR A 148 7.37 -32.22 -1.77
C THR A 148 7.80 -31.55 -3.09
N GLN A 149 6.83 -30.88 -3.75
CA GLN A 149 7.08 -30.01 -4.90
C GLN A 149 6.59 -28.62 -4.52
N ASP A 150 7.50 -27.69 -4.35
CA ASP A 150 7.26 -26.30 -3.97
C ASP A 150 7.31 -25.41 -5.20
N PHE A 151 6.16 -24.91 -5.65
CA PHE A 151 6.04 -24.03 -6.83
C PHE A 151 5.98 -22.56 -6.39
N LEU A 152 6.55 -21.70 -7.22
CA LEU A 152 6.63 -20.27 -6.97
C LEU A 152 6.42 -19.48 -8.25
N THR A 153 5.71 -18.33 -8.13
CA THR A 153 5.82 -17.22 -9.07
C THR A 153 6.74 -16.20 -8.41
N SER A 154 7.98 -16.17 -8.86
CA SER A 154 8.98 -15.24 -8.30
C SER A 154 8.75 -13.81 -8.78
N PHE A 155 9.21 -12.83 -8.03
CA PHE A 155 9.45 -11.50 -8.54
C PHE A 155 10.65 -10.87 -7.82
N GLU A 156 11.34 -10.02 -8.54
CA GLU A 156 12.43 -9.26 -7.97
C GLU A 156 11.87 -8.06 -7.23
N ALA A 157 12.08 -8.02 -5.91
CA ALA A 157 11.73 -6.84 -5.13
C ALA A 157 12.64 -5.68 -5.54
N LYS A 158 12.03 -4.59 -5.92
CA LYS A 158 12.75 -3.34 -6.18
C LYS A 158 12.96 -2.57 -4.88
N SER A 159 14.11 -1.94 -4.77
CA SER A 159 14.32 -0.96 -3.71
C SER A 159 13.26 0.17 -3.81
N GLU A 160 12.96 0.81 -2.69
CA GLU A 160 12.03 1.95 -2.67
C GLU A 160 12.41 3.03 -3.68
N ARG A 161 13.70 3.27 -3.85
CA ARG A 161 14.22 4.24 -4.80
C ARG A 161 13.92 3.83 -6.25
N GLU A 162 14.26 2.61 -6.64
CA GLU A 162 14.03 2.10 -7.99
C GLU A 162 12.54 2.07 -8.32
N PHE A 163 11.71 1.68 -7.34
CA PHE A 163 10.27 1.67 -7.53
C PHE A 163 9.72 3.09 -7.69
N ARG A 164 10.18 4.07 -6.89
CA ARG A 164 9.79 5.46 -7.00
C ARG A 164 10.18 6.05 -8.36
N GLU A 165 11.41 5.81 -8.82
CA GLU A 165 11.87 6.24 -10.15
C GLU A 165 11.05 5.64 -11.29
N MET A 166 10.66 4.37 -11.16
CA MET A 166 9.78 3.70 -12.11
C MET A 166 8.39 4.33 -12.13
N LEU A 167 7.81 4.61 -10.97
CA LEU A 167 6.50 5.27 -10.84
C LEU A 167 6.53 6.69 -11.41
N GLU A 168 7.56 7.47 -11.10
CA GLU A 168 7.75 8.82 -11.65
C GLU A 168 7.78 8.80 -13.18
N LYS A 169 8.57 7.91 -13.77
CA LYS A 169 8.63 7.73 -15.23
C LYS A 169 7.27 7.37 -15.81
N ARG A 170 6.55 6.43 -15.20
CA ARG A 170 5.23 5.97 -15.67
C ARG A 170 4.19 7.10 -15.59
N ILE A 171 4.16 7.84 -14.48
CA ILE A 171 3.28 8.99 -14.27
C ILE A 171 3.54 10.07 -15.33
N ASN A 172 4.81 10.45 -15.51
CA ASN A 172 5.18 11.50 -16.45
C ASN A 172 4.96 11.07 -17.91
N ALA A 173 5.18 9.81 -18.26
CA ALA A 173 4.82 9.28 -19.58
C ALA A 173 3.30 9.37 -19.85
N ARG A 174 2.47 9.02 -18.85
CA ARG A 174 1.01 9.13 -18.96
C ARG A 174 0.55 10.58 -19.07
N ARG A 175 1.17 11.49 -18.31
CA ARG A 175 0.91 12.94 -18.42
C ARG A 175 1.25 13.47 -19.83
N ALA A 176 2.39 13.09 -20.37
CA ALA A 176 2.78 13.48 -21.74
C ALA A 176 1.76 13.02 -22.79
N GLN A 177 1.24 11.78 -22.67
CA GLN A 177 0.17 11.27 -23.54
C GLN A 177 -1.10 12.14 -23.48
N LYS A 178 -1.37 12.78 -22.32
CA LYS A 178 -2.50 13.71 -22.15
C LYS A 178 -2.16 15.17 -22.45
N GLY A 179 -0.96 15.46 -22.97
CA GLY A 179 -0.51 16.83 -23.26
C GLY A 179 -0.27 17.66 -21.99
N LEU A 180 0.01 17.02 -20.85
CA LEU A 180 0.30 17.69 -19.58
C LEU A 180 1.81 17.73 -19.32
N THR A 181 2.25 18.76 -18.59
CA THR A 181 3.65 18.88 -18.13
C THR A 181 3.98 17.81 -17.10
N SER A 182 5.26 17.44 -16.97
CA SER A 182 5.74 16.53 -15.93
C SER A 182 5.48 17.08 -14.53
N ILE A 183 5.34 16.17 -13.55
CA ILE A 183 5.22 16.50 -12.14
C ILE A 183 6.58 16.29 -11.49
N PRO A 184 7.23 17.33 -10.95
CA PRO A 184 8.44 17.18 -10.15
C PRO A 184 8.10 16.55 -8.79
N LEU A 185 8.95 15.63 -8.34
CA LEU A 185 8.90 15.08 -6.99
C LEU A 185 9.67 15.99 -6.03
N LEU A 186 9.05 16.31 -4.90
CA LEU A 186 9.69 17.07 -3.83
C LEU A 186 10.21 16.12 -2.74
N ASN A 187 11.49 16.20 -2.39
CA ASN A 187 12.11 15.33 -1.40
C ASN A 187 11.40 15.38 -0.03
N GLU A 188 10.98 16.58 0.41
CA GLU A 188 10.23 16.72 1.66
C GLU A 188 8.89 15.98 1.61
N LEU A 189 8.17 16.05 0.49
CA LEU A 189 6.93 15.32 0.31
C LEU A 189 7.16 13.81 0.16
N ASN A 190 8.27 13.38 -0.45
CA ASN A 190 8.64 11.97 -0.50
C ASN A 190 8.86 11.41 0.92
N ASN A 191 9.58 12.12 1.77
CA ASN A 191 9.83 11.71 3.14
C ASN A 191 8.52 11.64 3.96
N LEU A 192 7.67 12.65 3.83
CA LEU A 192 6.36 12.65 4.48
C LEU A 192 5.46 11.52 3.96
N ALA A 193 5.43 11.30 2.65
CA ALA A 193 4.70 10.20 2.04
C ALA A 193 5.21 8.83 2.52
N TYR A 194 6.52 8.69 2.73
CA TYR A 194 7.10 7.48 3.31
C TYR A 194 6.59 7.23 4.74
N GLU A 195 6.55 8.28 5.59
CA GLU A 195 5.96 8.17 6.93
C GLU A 195 4.49 7.74 6.88
N PHE A 196 3.72 8.27 5.92
CA PHE A 196 2.34 7.85 5.70
C PHE A 196 2.25 6.36 5.35
N SER A 197 3.10 5.87 4.45
CA SER A 197 3.15 4.46 4.06
C SER A 197 3.52 3.55 5.23
N LEU A 198 4.54 3.92 5.99
CA LEU A 198 4.99 3.19 7.17
C LEU A 198 3.90 3.11 8.25
N LYS A 199 3.24 4.23 8.55
CA LYS A 199 2.16 4.27 9.54
C LYS A 199 0.92 3.51 9.10
N ARG A 200 0.59 3.55 7.80
CA ARG A 200 -0.48 2.70 7.23
C ARG A 200 -0.18 1.22 7.36
N ALA A 201 1.05 0.80 7.08
CA ALA A 201 1.48 -0.58 7.26
C ALA A 201 1.32 -1.04 8.72
N LYS A 202 1.66 -0.17 9.68
CA LYS A 202 1.58 -0.47 11.12
C LYS A 202 0.21 -0.26 11.75
N GLY A 203 -0.78 0.26 11.00
CA GLY A 203 -2.09 0.62 11.55
C GLY A 203 -2.04 1.80 12.53
N GLU A 204 -1.02 2.66 12.44
CA GLU A 204 -0.82 3.82 13.28
C GLU A 204 -1.54 5.06 12.73
N PRO A 205 -1.86 6.06 13.60
CA PRO A 205 -2.40 7.34 13.15
C PRO A 205 -1.47 8.05 12.17
N LEU A 206 -2.05 8.63 11.12
CA LEU A 206 -1.29 9.38 10.12
C LEU A 206 -0.79 10.71 10.70
N PRO A 207 0.38 11.21 10.24
CA PRO A 207 0.86 12.53 10.61
C PRO A 207 -0.03 13.62 10.00
N ASP A 208 -0.04 14.78 10.64
CA ASP A 208 -0.71 15.95 10.08
C ASP A 208 -0.02 16.43 8.81
N LEU A 209 -0.82 16.83 7.83
CA LEU A 209 -0.30 17.46 6.62
C LEU A 209 0.11 18.90 6.93
N PRO A 210 1.33 19.32 6.60
CA PRO A 210 1.77 20.68 6.87
C PRO A 210 0.95 21.71 6.08
N ASP A 211 0.39 22.70 6.77
CA ASP A 211 -0.42 23.78 6.17
C ASP A 211 0.31 24.54 5.04
N ARG A 212 1.65 24.56 5.07
CA ARG A 212 2.47 25.27 4.10
C ARG A 212 2.30 24.80 2.66
N TYR A 213 1.84 23.58 2.45
CA TYR A 213 1.68 22.99 1.12
C TYR A 213 0.31 23.22 0.47
N GLY A 214 -0.66 23.71 1.23
CA GLY A 214 -2.01 23.99 0.75
C GLY A 214 -2.85 22.75 0.50
N GLU A 215 -3.50 22.69 -0.64
CA GLU A 215 -4.32 21.55 -0.98
C GLU A 215 -3.44 20.35 -1.38
N ILE A 216 -3.38 19.37 -0.50
CA ILE A 216 -2.76 18.09 -0.77
C ILE A 216 -3.85 17.04 -0.91
N LEU A 217 -3.91 16.39 -2.06
CA LEU A 217 -4.68 15.16 -2.22
C LEU A 217 -3.81 13.98 -1.76
N TYR A 218 -4.29 13.25 -0.78
CA TYR A 218 -3.66 12.02 -0.32
C TYR A 218 -4.32 10.82 -0.99
N LEU A 219 -3.51 10.00 -1.68
CA LEU A 219 -3.92 8.72 -2.24
C LEU A 219 -3.05 7.62 -1.63
N TYR A 220 -3.68 6.54 -1.21
CA TYR A 220 -3.02 5.39 -0.64
C TYR A 220 -3.37 4.11 -1.40
N ILE A 221 -2.34 3.32 -1.70
CA ILE A 221 -2.46 2.04 -2.39
C ILE A 221 -1.70 0.99 -1.57
N SER A 222 -2.35 -0.14 -1.33
CA SER A 222 -1.74 -1.34 -0.76
C SER A 222 -1.83 -2.45 -1.78
N THR A 223 -0.67 -2.99 -2.18
CA THR A 223 -0.61 -4.00 -3.24
C THR A 223 0.57 -4.96 -3.05
N PRO A 224 0.38 -6.26 -3.27
CA PRO A 224 1.49 -7.21 -3.33
C PRO A 224 2.29 -7.07 -4.63
N LEU A 225 1.75 -6.36 -5.61
CA LEU A 225 2.35 -6.16 -6.92
C LEU A 225 2.77 -4.71 -7.11
N LEU A 226 3.82 -4.47 -7.92
CA LEU A 226 4.25 -3.13 -8.30
C LEU A 226 3.33 -2.50 -9.36
N GLU A 227 2.01 -2.75 -9.27
CA GLU A 227 1.02 -2.30 -10.23
C GLU A 227 0.07 -1.29 -9.58
N ILE A 228 -0.18 -0.20 -10.31
CA ILE A 228 -1.17 0.81 -9.97
C ILE A 228 -2.32 0.65 -10.94
N GLU A 229 -3.53 0.51 -10.42
CA GLU A 229 -4.74 0.41 -11.23
C GLU A 229 -4.97 1.68 -12.05
N GLU A 230 -5.63 1.54 -13.21
CA GLU A 230 -5.86 2.68 -14.11
C GLU A 230 -6.69 3.78 -13.44
N LYS A 231 -7.66 3.44 -12.60
CA LYS A 231 -8.46 4.43 -11.84
C LYS A 231 -7.59 5.31 -10.91
N ASP A 232 -6.58 4.71 -10.25
CA ASP A 232 -5.68 5.42 -9.35
C ASP A 232 -4.69 6.26 -10.15
N MET A 233 -4.23 5.73 -11.28
CA MET A 233 -3.36 6.47 -12.20
C MET A 233 -4.07 7.72 -12.74
N GLU A 234 -5.36 7.66 -13.06
CA GLU A 234 -6.13 8.83 -13.49
C GLU A 234 -6.17 9.94 -12.43
N ILE A 235 -6.28 9.58 -11.15
CA ILE A 235 -6.23 10.53 -10.03
C ILE A 235 -4.84 11.18 -9.94
N ILE A 236 -3.77 10.38 -10.08
CA ILE A 236 -2.38 10.83 -9.95
C ILE A 236 -2.02 11.79 -11.09
N VAL A 237 -2.49 11.53 -12.32
CA VAL A 237 -2.16 12.33 -13.50
C VAL A 237 -3.10 13.51 -13.72
N ASP A 238 -3.92 13.88 -12.75
CA ASP A 238 -4.84 15.02 -12.85
C ASP A 238 -4.09 16.32 -13.22
N ARG A 239 -4.72 17.13 -14.07
CA ARG A 239 -4.20 18.43 -14.54
C ARG A 239 -3.90 19.41 -13.38
N ALA A 240 -4.69 19.35 -12.31
CA ALA A 240 -4.50 20.21 -11.15
C ALA A 240 -3.24 19.89 -10.34
N THR A 241 -2.67 18.69 -10.48
CA THR A 241 -1.46 18.29 -9.76
C THR A 241 -0.25 19.00 -10.33
N THR A 242 0.49 19.71 -9.46
CA THR A 242 1.68 20.51 -9.82
C THR A 242 2.98 19.87 -9.35
N HIS A 243 2.97 19.25 -8.17
CA HIS A 243 4.11 18.54 -7.55
C HIS A 243 3.59 17.29 -6.86
N ALA A 244 4.48 16.36 -6.58
CA ALA A 244 4.10 15.16 -5.82
C ALA A 244 5.19 14.73 -4.85
N GLY A 245 4.77 13.97 -3.84
CA GLY A 245 5.60 13.10 -3.04
C GLY A 245 5.13 11.67 -3.20
N ILE A 246 6.05 10.73 -3.34
CA ILE A 246 5.80 9.31 -3.42
C ILE A 246 6.59 8.62 -2.32
N GLY A 247 5.87 8.07 -1.37
CA GLY A 247 6.40 7.23 -0.30
C GLY A 247 6.08 5.78 -0.55
N ILE A 248 7.05 4.91 -0.35
CA ILE A 248 6.91 3.48 -0.55
C ILE A 248 7.50 2.79 0.67
N TYR A 249 6.71 1.95 1.29
CA TYR A 249 7.16 1.07 2.36
C TYR A 249 6.78 -0.35 1.98
N PHE A 250 7.71 -1.29 2.15
CA PHE A 250 7.48 -2.71 1.92
C PHE A 250 7.51 -3.45 3.24
N ASP A 251 6.51 -4.28 3.48
CA ASP A 251 6.43 -5.11 4.67
C ASP A 251 6.05 -6.56 4.32
N ARG A 252 6.58 -7.49 5.10
CA ARG A 252 6.21 -8.91 5.10
C ARG A 252 5.47 -9.23 6.38
N GLU A 253 4.17 -9.23 6.30
CA GLU A 253 3.34 -9.67 7.41
C GLU A 253 3.00 -11.15 7.31
N LYS A 254 2.71 -11.78 8.45
CA LYS A 254 2.22 -13.17 8.52
C LYS A 254 1.00 -13.41 7.62
N LYS A 255 0.15 -12.40 7.43
CA LYS A 255 -1.03 -12.45 6.55
C LYS A 255 -0.69 -12.39 5.06
N ASN A 256 0.46 -11.87 4.71
CA ASN A 256 0.92 -11.76 3.34
C ASN A 256 2.42 -12.09 3.23
N PRO A 257 2.78 -13.37 3.27
CA PRO A 257 4.17 -13.81 3.29
C PRO A 257 4.98 -13.38 2.07
N GLY A 258 4.33 -13.13 0.92
CA GLY A 258 4.96 -12.57 -0.27
C GLY A 258 5.34 -11.10 -0.15
N GLY A 259 4.85 -10.43 0.89
CA GLY A 259 5.05 -9.02 1.16
C GLY A 259 3.99 -8.12 0.51
N THR A 260 3.90 -6.91 1.02
CA THR A 260 2.99 -5.87 0.54
C THR A 260 3.72 -4.55 0.42
N TYR A 261 3.56 -3.88 -0.72
CA TYR A 261 3.94 -2.48 -0.88
C TYR A 261 2.81 -1.57 -0.39
N PHE A 262 3.17 -0.67 0.49
CA PHE A 262 2.33 0.41 0.98
C PHE A 262 2.81 1.69 0.29
N ILE A 263 1.99 2.25 -0.59
CA ILE A 263 2.35 3.37 -1.44
C ILE A 263 1.47 4.55 -1.09
N SER A 264 2.08 5.67 -0.71
CA SER A 264 1.39 6.92 -0.44
C SER A 264 1.79 7.97 -1.47
N PHE A 265 0.80 8.60 -2.07
CA PHE A 265 0.97 9.76 -2.93
C PHE A 265 0.45 10.98 -2.21
N LEU A 266 1.29 11.99 -2.08
CA LEU A 266 0.93 13.33 -1.65
C LEU A 266 0.97 14.24 -2.87
N LEU A 267 -0.21 14.53 -3.44
CA LEU A 267 -0.33 15.28 -4.70
C LEU A 267 -0.66 16.74 -4.37
N LEU A 268 0.30 17.61 -4.62
CA LEU A 268 0.12 19.06 -4.45
C LEU A 268 -0.73 19.58 -5.61
N ARG A 269 -1.87 20.13 -5.31
CA ARG A 269 -2.80 20.62 -6.32
C ARG A 269 -2.69 22.13 -6.46
N LYS A 270 -2.78 22.59 -7.71
CA LYS A 270 -2.98 24.01 -7.98
C LYS A 270 -4.30 24.44 -7.32
N SER A 271 -4.24 25.44 -6.44
CA SER A 271 -5.44 25.97 -5.86
C SER A 271 -6.39 26.42 -6.97
N VAL A 272 -7.56 25.85 -7.02
CA VAL A 272 -8.63 26.24 -7.96
C VAL A 272 -9.04 27.69 -7.77
N PHE A 273 -8.67 28.28 -6.61
CA PHE A 273 -9.02 29.65 -6.24
C PHE A 273 -8.06 30.70 -6.78
N ARG A 274 -6.88 30.31 -7.31
CA ARG A 274 -5.86 31.25 -7.80
C ARG A 274 -6.38 32.13 -8.95
N ASP A 275 -7.23 31.56 -9.77
CA ASP A 275 -7.77 32.20 -10.96
C ASP A 275 -9.20 32.76 -10.71
N MET A 276 -9.72 32.64 -9.47
CA MET A 276 -11.01 33.19 -9.06
C MET A 276 -10.86 34.57 -8.45
N SER A 277 -11.79 35.45 -8.78
CA SER A 277 -11.90 36.72 -8.09
C SER A 277 -12.34 36.55 -6.64
N ALA A 278 -11.97 37.49 -5.76
CA ALA A 278 -12.43 37.49 -4.37
C ALA A 278 -13.98 37.44 -4.26
N ASN A 279 -14.65 38.04 -5.23
CA ASN A 279 -16.11 38.01 -5.29
C ASN A 279 -16.68 36.62 -5.62
N GLU A 280 -16.07 35.90 -6.54
CA GLU A 280 -16.46 34.52 -6.86
C GLU A 280 -16.24 33.57 -5.68
N ILE A 281 -15.08 33.67 -5.03
CA ILE A 281 -14.80 32.89 -3.82
C ILE A 281 -15.84 33.20 -2.72
N ARG A 282 -16.15 34.49 -2.51
CA ARG A 282 -17.16 34.94 -1.55
C ARG A 282 -18.54 34.31 -1.81
N LEU A 283 -18.99 34.34 -3.06
CA LEU A 283 -20.29 33.78 -3.43
C LEU A 283 -20.35 32.27 -3.20
N ARG A 284 -19.33 31.53 -3.64
CA ARG A 284 -19.25 30.08 -3.41
C ARG A 284 -19.18 29.72 -1.92
N LEU A 285 -18.41 30.49 -1.13
CA LEU A 285 -18.38 30.29 0.32
C LEU A 285 -19.73 30.53 0.98
N ALA A 286 -20.51 31.50 0.49
CA ALA A 286 -21.88 31.73 0.96
C ALA A 286 -22.80 30.53 0.62
N ASP A 287 -22.63 29.92 -0.55
CA ASP A 287 -23.36 28.72 -0.95
C ASP A 287 -22.98 27.52 -0.06
N GLU A 288 -21.69 27.33 0.25
CA GLU A 288 -21.21 26.30 1.18
C GLU A 288 -21.79 26.49 2.60
N ILE A 289 -21.84 27.75 3.09
CA ILE A 289 -22.48 28.07 4.37
C ILE A 289 -23.97 27.70 4.33
N ASN A 290 -24.66 28.05 3.24
CA ASN A 290 -26.07 27.74 3.09
C ASN A 290 -26.34 26.25 3.00
N SER A 291 -25.50 25.50 2.31
CA SER A 291 -25.57 24.03 2.26
C SER A 291 -25.43 23.43 3.67
N TYR A 292 -24.44 23.90 4.43
CA TYR A 292 -24.25 23.47 5.81
C TYR A 292 -25.45 23.82 6.73
N MET A 293 -26.04 25.02 6.57
CA MET A 293 -27.23 25.42 7.34
C MET A 293 -28.44 24.53 7.03
N LEU A 294 -28.65 24.21 5.75
CA LEU A 294 -29.72 23.32 5.31
C LEU A 294 -29.54 21.88 5.81
N GLU A 295 -28.33 21.34 5.78
CA GLU A 295 -28.01 20.02 6.36
C GLU A 295 -28.37 19.92 7.84
N LYS A 296 -28.28 21.03 8.56
CA LYS A 296 -28.67 21.13 9.98
C LYS A 296 -30.18 21.35 10.21
N GLY A 297 -30.96 21.52 9.14
CA GLY A 297 -32.37 21.89 9.25
C GLY A 297 -32.61 23.36 9.53
N ASP A 298 -31.60 24.21 9.42
CA ASP A 298 -31.73 25.65 9.53
C ASP A 298 -32.11 26.30 8.19
N ARG A 299 -32.54 27.57 8.26
CA ARG A 299 -32.88 28.33 7.04
C ARG A 299 -31.61 28.90 6.41
N PRO A 300 -31.57 29.00 5.06
CA PRO A 300 -30.49 29.68 4.37
C PRO A 300 -30.31 31.12 4.84
N VAL A 301 -29.06 31.54 4.94
CA VAL A 301 -28.70 32.90 5.32
C VAL A 301 -28.57 33.79 4.08
N LYS A 302 -28.92 35.05 4.21
CA LYS A 302 -28.82 36.03 3.12
C LYS A 302 -27.44 36.70 3.14
N LEU A 303 -26.73 36.67 2.06
CA LEU A 303 -25.50 37.45 1.87
C LEU A 303 -25.87 38.94 1.80
N ASP A 304 -25.39 39.72 2.77
CA ASP A 304 -25.66 41.16 2.89
C ASP A 304 -24.46 41.94 2.32
N LYS A 305 -24.77 42.93 1.48
CA LYS A 305 -23.73 43.74 0.84
C LYS A 305 -22.99 44.62 1.85
N HIS A 306 -23.73 45.30 2.72
CA HIS A 306 -23.15 46.20 3.72
C HIS A 306 -22.23 45.44 4.66
N LEU A 307 -22.69 44.28 5.21
CA LEU A 307 -21.86 43.43 6.01
C LEU A 307 -20.62 42.88 5.29
N SER A 308 -20.73 42.62 3.98
CA SER A 308 -19.59 42.20 3.19
C SER A 308 -18.58 43.33 2.95
N ASP A 309 -19.02 44.56 2.83
CA ASP A 309 -18.15 45.73 2.74
C ASP A 309 -17.42 45.96 4.07
N GLU A 310 -18.08 45.78 5.22
CA GLU A 310 -17.43 45.81 6.52
C GLU A 310 -16.45 44.65 6.71
N ALA A 311 -16.79 43.44 6.26
CA ALA A 311 -15.89 42.30 6.28
C ALA A 311 -14.64 42.58 5.44
N ARG A 312 -14.75 43.29 4.31
CA ARG A 312 -13.64 43.73 3.48
C ARG A 312 -12.68 44.64 4.24
N ILE A 313 -13.21 45.67 4.92
CA ILE A 313 -12.40 46.58 5.69
C ILE A 313 -11.64 45.88 6.82
N ILE A 314 -12.27 44.90 7.46
CA ILE A 314 -11.66 44.11 8.53
C ILE A 314 -10.55 43.24 7.97
N VAL A 315 -10.78 42.50 6.89
CA VAL A 315 -9.81 41.57 6.36
C VAL A 315 -8.58 42.28 5.76
N GLU A 316 -8.78 43.46 5.16
CA GLU A 316 -7.67 44.31 4.68
C GLU A 316 -6.79 44.78 5.84
N LYS A 317 -7.40 45.14 6.98
CA LYS A 317 -6.66 45.46 8.21
C LYS A 317 -5.91 44.25 8.77
N VAL A 318 -6.55 43.06 8.85
CA VAL A 318 -5.91 41.82 9.31
C VAL A 318 -4.71 41.47 8.43
N ASN A 319 -4.85 41.59 7.12
CA ASN A 319 -3.77 41.32 6.15
C ASN A 319 -2.59 42.29 6.28
N THR A 320 -2.85 43.53 6.76
CA THR A 320 -1.81 44.56 6.97
C THR A 320 -1.15 44.42 8.35
N PHE A 321 -1.90 44.08 9.38
CA PHE A 321 -1.41 44.09 10.79
C PHE A 321 -0.97 42.70 11.29
N ARG A 322 -0.81 41.71 10.44
CA ARG A 322 -0.31 40.37 10.80
C ARG A 322 -1.06 39.72 11.97
N GLY A 323 -2.37 39.82 11.97
CA GLY A 323 -3.21 39.14 12.97
C GLY A 323 -3.28 39.78 14.36
N LYS A 324 -2.80 41.02 14.54
CA LYS A 324 -3.03 41.78 15.78
C LYS A 324 -4.52 42.08 15.94
N ALA A 325 -4.95 42.16 17.20
CA ALA A 325 -6.35 42.50 17.55
C ALA A 325 -6.77 43.81 16.86
N ILE A 326 -7.87 43.73 16.09
CA ILE A 326 -8.42 44.88 15.37
C ILE A 326 -9.59 45.41 16.18
N ALA A 327 -9.56 46.71 16.50
CA ALA A 327 -10.71 47.39 17.09
C ALA A 327 -11.82 47.47 16.02
N LEU A 328 -12.96 46.84 16.32
CA LEU A 328 -14.18 46.93 15.50
C LEU A 328 -14.77 48.32 15.59
N SER A 329 -15.43 48.81 14.53
CA SER A 329 -16.20 50.02 14.57
C SER A 329 -17.33 49.88 15.59
N PRO A 330 -17.79 50.96 16.22
CA PRO A 330 -18.89 50.91 17.19
C PRO A 330 -20.17 50.30 16.66
N GLU A 331 -20.41 50.40 15.36
CA GLU A 331 -21.55 49.83 14.64
C GLU A 331 -21.54 48.30 14.58
N LEU A 332 -20.35 47.68 14.66
CA LEU A 332 -20.16 46.23 14.63
C LEU A 332 -20.17 45.54 15.99
N LYS A 333 -20.43 46.29 17.10
CA LYS A 333 -20.41 45.72 18.46
C LYS A 333 -21.43 44.59 18.66
N ASN A 334 -22.50 44.58 17.87
CA ASN A 334 -23.56 43.55 17.96
C ASN A 334 -23.36 42.41 16.96
N TYR A 335 -22.26 42.41 16.17
CA TYR A 335 -21.98 41.39 15.20
C TYR A 335 -20.92 40.44 15.70
N GLN A 336 -21.08 39.18 15.35
CA GLN A 336 -20.02 38.17 15.49
C GLN A 336 -19.06 38.33 14.33
N VAL A 337 -17.77 38.42 14.62
CA VAL A 337 -16.69 38.50 13.61
C VAL A 337 -15.82 37.29 13.74
N ILE A 338 -15.70 36.54 12.66
CA ILE A 338 -14.84 35.35 12.57
C ILE A 338 -13.77 35.56 11.51
N PRO A 339 -12.56 35.98 11.89
CA PRO A 339 -11.41 35.95 11.00
C PRO A 339 -10.73 34.59 11.07
N TYR A 340 -10.33 34.06 9.93
CA TYR A 340 -9.48 32.88 9.86
C TYR A 340 -8.61 32.88 8.60
N SER A 341 -7.50 32.15 8.64
CA SER A 341 -6.62 31.94 7.49
C SER A 341 -6.76 30.48 7.04
N THR A 342 -6.81 30.29 5.74
CA THR A 342 -6.99 28.97 5.14
C THR A 342 -6.32 28.90 3.77
N THR A 343 -5.96 27.71 3.36
CA THR A 343 -5.47 27.42 2.00
C THR A 343 -6.63 27.10 1.04
N ASN A 344 -7.76 26.65 1.58
CA ASN A 344 -9.00 26.42 0.84
C ASN A 344 -10.13 27.29 1.43
N PRO A 345 -10.45 28.44 0.85
CA PRO A 345 -11.46 29.36 1.37
C PRO A 345 -12.88 28.82 1.32
N LEU A 346 -13.17 27.72 0.61
CA LEU A 346 -14.49 27.10 0.57
C LEU A 346 -14.68 26.05 1.69
N ILE A 347 -13.60 25.60 2.34
CA ILE A 347 -13.73 24.71 3.50
C ILE A 347 -13.94 25.57 4.76
N ILE A 348 -15.13 25.44 5.34
CA ILE A 348 -15.46 26.11 6.60
C ILE A 348 -14.84 25.31 7.75
N PRO A 349 -13.89 25.86 8.52
CA PRO A 349 -13.27 25.16 9.64
C PRO A 349 -14.31 24.70 10.67
N VAL A 350 -14.04 23.58 11.33
CA VAL A 350 -14.94 23.02 12.37
C VAL A 350 -15.20 24.03 13.48
N SER A 351 -14.18 24.80 13.90
CA SER A 351 -14.30 25.88 14.89
C SER A 351 -15.22 27.02 14.45
N VAL A 352 -15.32 27.28 13.16
CA VAL A 352 -16.23 28.27 12.56
C VAL A 352 -17.64 27.68 12.48
N LYS A 353 -17.78 26.44 12.02
CA LYS A 353 -19.07 25.71 12.01
C LYS A 353 -19.69 25.63 13.41
N ALA A 354 -18.87 25.39 14.43
CA ALA A 354 -19.35 25.34 15.81
C ALA A 354 -20.04 26.66 16.28
N ARG A 355 -19.60 27.81 15.77
CA ARG A 355 -20.20 29.10 16.08
C ARG A 355 -21.58 29.31 15.46
N PHE A 356 -21.83 28.70 14.31
CA PHE A 356 -23.15 28.72 13.65
C PHE A 356 -24.20 27.90 14.40
N ASN A 357 -23.81 27.07 15.38
CA ASN A 357 -24.71 26.20 16.12
C ASN A 357 -25.51 26.94 17.23
N TYR A 358 -25.10 28.12 17.64
CA TYR A 358 -25.62 28.78 18.83
C TYR A 358 -26.47 30.02 18.55
N ILE A 359 -26.62 30.42 17.27
CA ILE A 359 -27.25 31.70 16.91
C ILE A 359 -28.17 31.53 15.72
N ARG A 360 -29.36 32.12 15.74
CA ARG A 360 -30.23 32.25 14.57
C ARG A 360 -29.68 33.34 13.64
N ILE A 361 -28.83 32.93 12.73
CA ILE A 361 -28.22 33.82 11.73
C ILE A 361 -29.26 34.15 10.65
N ARG A 362 -29.44 35.42 10.33
CA ARG A 362 -30.33 35.89 9.27
C ARG A 362 -29.57 36.43 8.08
N LYS A 363 -28.47 37.10 8.34
CA LYS A 363 -27.62 37.74 7.33
C LYS A 363 -26.16 37.49 7.64
N ILE A 364 -25.38 37.35 6.59
CA ILE A 364 -23.91 37.20 6.64
C ILE A 364 -23.23 38.21 5.73
N GLY A 365 -22.08 38.69 6.17
CA GLY A 365 -21.13 39.40 5.34
C GLY A 365 -19.85 38.55 5.23
N ILE A 366 -19.32 38.36 4.03
CA ILE A 366 -18.13 37.57 3.79
C ILE A 366 -17.18 38.39 2.93
N TRP A 367 -15.89 38.32 3.27
CA TRP A 367 -14.84 38.79 2.39
C TRP A 367 -13.62 37.86 2.45
N VAL A 368 -12.94 37.75 1.30
CA VAL A 368 -11.81 36.86 1.15
C VAL A 368 -10.71 37.62 0.42
N VAL A 369 -9.48 37.58 0.93
CA VAL A 369 -8.30 38.14 0.24
C VAL A 369 -7.13 37.17 0.30
N PRO A 370 -6.26 37.16 -0.72
CA PRO A 370 -5.00 36.43 -0.64
C PRO A 370 -4.13 36.98 0.50
N ASN A 371 -3.51 36.08 1.26
CA ASN A 371 -2.56 36.46 2.29
C ASN A 371 -1.24 36.91 1.64
N ARG A 372 -0.93 38.19 1.70
CA ARG A 372 0.25 38.79 1.08
C ARG A 372 1.58 38.41 1.73
N ASP A 373 1.56 37.94 2.96
CA ASP A 373 2.76 37.50 3.67
C ASP A 373 3.26 36.12 3.24
N HIS A 374 2.46 35.37 2.48
CA HIS A 374 2.81 34.07 1.93
C HIS A 374 3.16 34.20 0.45
N LYS A 375 4.47 34.35 0.17
CA LYS A 375 4.99 34.50 -1.21
C LYS A 375 5.21 33.16 -1.93
N GLU A 376 5.29 32.07 -1.18
CA GLU A 376 5.48 30.72 -1.73
C GLU A 376 4.16 29.93 -1.83
N PRO A 377 3.98 29.10 -2.85
CA PRO A 377 2.83 28.19 -2.90
C PRO A 377 2.84 27.26 -1.69
N PRO A 378 1.66 26.98 -1.15
CA PRO A 378 0.34 27.32 -1.62
C PRO A 378 -0.11 28.69 -1.10
N GLN A 379 -0.89 29.38 -1.93
CA GLN A 379 -1.47 30.65 -1.54
C GLN A 379 -2.45 30.49 -0.37
N LYS A 380 -2.21 31.17 0.75
CA LYS A 380 -3.18 31.27 1.85
C LYS A 380 -4.15 32.43 1.60
N TYR A 381 -5.32 32.29 2.15
CA TYR A 381 -6.37 33.30 2.10
C TYR A 381 -6.74 33.73 3.52
N TRP A 382 -6.97 35.01 3.71
CA TRP A 382 -7.67 35.53 4.87
C TRP A 382 -9.17 35.58 4.56
N VAL A 383 -9.97 35.05 5.45
CA VAL A 383 -11.43 35.07 5.36
C VAL A 383 -11.98 35.75 6.60
N VAL A 384 -12.91 36.66 6.40
CA VAL A 384 -13.69 37.26 7.48
C VAL A 384 -15.17 37.01 7.20
N ILE A 385 -15.85 36.45 8.20
CA ILE A 385 -17.28 36.24 8.17
C ILE A 385 -17.88 37.10 9.30
N LEU A 386 -18.82 37.97 8.93
CA LEU A 386 -19.67 38.70 9.89
C LEU A 386 -21.05 38.12 9.83
N PHE A 387 -21.70 38.00 10.99
CA PHE A 387 -23.10 37.62 11.07
C PHE A 387 -23.81 38.25 12.26
N TYR A 388 -25.14 38.35 12.11
CA TYR A 388 -26.04 38.96 13.06
C TYR A 388 -27.27 38.08 13.24
#